data_9b49acf63b64fbaac3d0bf95308935b0
#
_entry.id   9b49acf63b64fbaac3d0bf95308935b0
#
_cell.length_a   1.000
_cell.length_b   1.000
_cell.length_c   1.000
_cell.angle_alpha   90.00
_cell.angle_beta   90.00
_cell.angle_gamma   90.00
#
_symmetry.space_group_name_H-M   'P 1'
#
loop_
_entity.id
_entity.type
_entity.pdbx_description
1 polymer ?
#
loop_
_entity_poly.entity_id
_entity_poly.type
_entity_poly.pdbx_seq_one_letter_code
_entity_poly.pdbx_strand_id
1 'polypeptide(L)'
;MKLPAPHPNELIYSTVARAGVYFGLVSPKQLLDEVFADRKVIATLDLPSHLQSIAGLLSGTGLYDLETLVYKHTLFPLYAPFVPEHLRQRAIKRMADRADGAVHLMLGVAASRIKSVRTFRFCPLCMERQLHTYGEYYWQRGWFLP
;
A
#
# COMPACT_ATOMS: atom_id res chain seq x y z
N MET A 1 17.84 5.02 -0.95
CA MET A 1 16.77 5.56 -1.82
C MET A 1 15.73 6.26 -0.95
N LYS A 2 15.17 7.36 -1.41
CA LYS A 2 14.00 7.99 -0.77
C LYS A 2 12.79 7.78 -1.68
N LEU A 3 11.66 7.38 -1.11
CA LEU A 3 10.42 7.26 -1.87
C LEU A 3 9.78 8.63 -2.11
N PRO A 4 9.07 8.82 -3.23
CA PRO A 4 8.23 9.99 -3.41
C PRO A 4 7.11 10.01 -2.38
N ALA A 5 6.71 11.19 -1.93
CA ALA A 5 5.59 11.30 -1.00
C ALA A 5 4.31 10.70 -1.61
N PRO A 6 3.53 9.93 -0.85
CA PRO A 6 2.24 9.47 -1.31
C PRO A 6 1.29 10.63 -1.59
N HIS A 7 0.53 10.54 -2.67
CA HIS A 7 -0.58 11.44 -2.93
C HIS A 7 -1.78 11.12 -2.01
N PRO A 8 -2.74 12.04 -1.85
CA PRO A 8 -3.93 11.75 -1.06
C PRO A 8 -4.65 10.50 -1.53
N ASN A 9 -4.95 9.58 -0.61
CA ASN A 9 -5.59 8.28 -0.88
C ASN A 9 -4.85 7.34 -1.84
N GLU A 10 -3.58 7.59 -2.09
CA GLU A 10 -2.74 6.70 -2.89
C GLU A 10 -2.44 5.40 -2.14
N LEU A 11 -2.52 4.28 -2.85
CA LEU A 11 -2.07 3.00 -2.33
C LEU A 11 -0.54 2.95 -2.26
N ILE A 12 -0.01 2.30 -1.22
CA ILE A 12 1.44 2.07 -1.08
C ILE A 12 2.01 1.36 -2.32
N TYR A 13 1.26 0.41 -2.88
CA TYR A 13 1.63 -0.22 -4.15
C TYR A 13 1.96 0.81 -5.24
N SER A 14 1.12 1.82 -5.38
CA SER A 14 1.29 2.90 -6.35
C SER A 14 2.50 3.77 -6.05
N THR A 15 2.70 4.14 -4.78
CA THR A 15 3.85 4.94 -4.35
C THR A 15 5.18 4.26 -4.69
N VAL A 16 5.28 2.95 -4.44
CA VAL A 16 6.46 2.15 -4.79
C VAL A 16 6.63 2.06 -6.31
N ALA A 17 5.54 1.84 -7.05
CA ALA A 17 5.60 1.79 -8.51
C ALA A 17 6.06 3.13 -9.12
N ARG A 18 5.58 4.27 -8.60
CA ARG A 18 6.06 5.61 -9.02
C ARG A 18 7.53 5.81 -8.74
N ALA A 19 8.03 5.31 -7.62
CA ALA A 19 9.47 5.34 -7.34
C ALA A 19 10.28 4.63 -8.43
N GLY A 20 9.82 3.48 -8.89
CA GLY A 20 10.44 2.77 -10.01
C GLY A 20 10.53 3.63 -11.28
N VAL A 21 9.46 4.35 -11.59
CA VAL A 21 9.44 5.28 -12.74
C VAL A 21 10.43 6.45 -12.53
N TYR A 22 10.40 7.08 -11.36
CA TYR A 22 11.27 8.22 -11.06
C TYR A 22 12.77 7.89 -11.11
N PHE A 23 13.13 6.68 -10.66
CA PHE A 23 14.52 6.24 -10.63
C PHE A 23 14.94 5.47 -11.89
N GLY A 24 14.05 5.37 -12.89
CA GLY A 24 14.37 4.69 -14.15
C GLY A 24 14.64 3.18 -13.98
N LEU A 25 14.05 2.53 -12.98
CA LEU A 25 14.24 1.12 -12.73
C LEU A 25 13.41 0.29 -13.71
N VAL A 26 14.07 -0.44 -14.57
CA VAL A 26 13.43 -1.20 -15.64
C VAL A 26 12.96 -2.60 -15.21
N SER A 27 13.47 -3.10 -14.10
CA SER A 27 13.14 -4.44 -13.60
C SER A 27 12.35 -4.35 -12.28
N PRO A 28 11.20 -5.06 -12.15
CA PRO A 28 10.50 -5.16 -10.88
C PRO A 28 11.36 -5.72 -9.75
N LYS A 29 12.25 -6.66 -10.05
CA LYS A 29 13.17 -7.23 -9.05
C LYS A 29 14.18 -6.21 -8.55
N GLN A 30 14.67 -5.35 -9.42
CA GLN A 30 15.57 -4.26 -9.04
C GLN A 30 14.84 -3.26 -8.11
N LEU A 31 13.60 -2.92 -8.42
CA LEU A 31 12.78 -2.07 -7.56
C LEU A 31 12.59 -2.68 -6.16
N LEU A 32 12.31 -3.99 -6.08
CA LEU A 32 12.18 -4.68 -4.80
C LEU A 32 13.48 -4.68 -4.01
N ASP A 33 14.62 -4.87 -4.66
CA ASP A 33 15.93 -4.79 -4.01
C ASP A 33 16.20 -3.41 -3.43
N GLU A 34 15.94 -2.36 -4.20
CA GLU A 34 16.19 -0.98 -3.81
C GLU A 34 15.27 -0.52 -2.66
N VAL A 35 14.02 -0.96 -2.66
CA VAL A 35 13.02 -0.55 -1.66
C VAL A 35 13.07 -1.42 -0.41
N PHE A 36 13.20 -2.73 -0.57
CA PHE A 36 13.03 -3.70 0.53
C PHE A 36 14.30 -4.49 0.86
N ALA A 37 15.34 -4.39 0.05
CA ALA A 37 16.51 -5.27 0.11
C ALA A 37 16.12 -6.77 0.05
N ASP A 38 14.97 -7.08 -0.56
CA ASP A 38 14.43 -8.44 -0.67
C ASP A 38 13.61 -8.59 -1.97
N ARG A 39 14.15 -9.39 -2.92
CA ARG A 39 13.49 -9.68 -4.20
C ARG A 39 12.26 -10.58 -4.10
N LYS A 40 12.04 -11.18 -2.94
CA LYS A 40 10.93 -12.11 -2.70
C LYS A 40 9.67 -11.45 -2.17
N VAL A 41 9.70 -10.15 -1.93
CA VAL A 41 8.53 -9.41 -1.49
C VAL A 41 7.44 -9.52 -2.53
N ILE A 42 6.26 -9.95 -2.11
CA ILE A 42 5.09 -10.05 -2.96
C ILE A 42 4.33 -8.73 -2.92
N ALA A 43 4.20 -8.10 -4.07
CA ALA A 43 3.41 -6.87 -4.19
C ALA A 43 1.92 -7.17 -3.93
N THR A 44 1.34 -6.48 -2.98
CA THR A 44 -0.05 -6.64 -2.56
C THR A 44 -0.76 -5.29 -2.62
N LEU A 45 -1.93 -5.24 -3.28
CA LEU A 45 -2.69 -4.01 -3.44
C LEU A 45 -3.39 -3.57 -2.16
N ASP A 46 -3.98 -4.52 -1.45
CA ASP A 46 -4.90 -4.26 -0.34
C ASP A 46 -4.22 -4.15 1.02
N LEU A 47 -3.44 -5.15 1.39
CA LEU A 47 -2.82 -5.29 2.71
C LEU A 47 -1.31 -5.56 2.56
N PRO A 48 -0.53 -4.56 2.12
CA PRO A 48 0.90 -4.73 1.89
C PRO A 48 1.68 -4.96 3.19
N SER A 49 2.84 -5.59 3.05
CA SER A 49 3.81 -5.78 4.12
C SER A 49 4.98 -4.79 4.04
N HIS A 50 5.93 -4.92 4.97
CA HIS A 50 7.16 -4.10 5.01
C HIS A 50 6.90 -2.59 5.16
N LEU A 51 5.77 -2.21 5.77
CA LEU A 51 5.39 -0.81 5.90
C LEU A 51 6.33 -0.02 6.82
N GLN A 52 7.01 -0.68 7.76
CA GLN A 52 8.01 -0.01 8.59
C GLN A 52 9.22 0.44 7.76
N SER A 53 9.67 -0.39 6.82
CA SER A 53 10.74 -0.03 5.89
C SER A 53 10.31 1.13 4.99
N ILE A 54 9.09 1.10 4.49
CA ILE A 54 8.52 2.18 3.66
C ILE A 54 8.43 3.48 4.46
N ALA A 55 7.94 3.43 5.70
CA ALA A 55 7.91 4.59 6.59
C ALA A 55 9.31 5.20 6.78
N GLY A 56 10.32 4.36 6.95
CA GLY A 56 11.72 4.78 7.02
C GLY A 56 12.21 5.51 5.75
N LEU A 57 11.80 5.04 4.57
CA LEU A 57 12.15 5.67 3.29
C LEU A 57 11.38 6.97 3.01
N LEU A 58 10.28 7.19 3.70
CA LEU A 58 9.49 8.42 3.68
C LEU A 58 9.85 9.36 4.85
N SER A 59 10.79 8.95 5.71
CA SER A 59 11.21 9.72 6.87
C SER A 59 11.95 10.99 6.43
N GLY A 60 11.45 12.09 6.74
CA GLY A 60 11.99 13.41 6.42
C GLY A 60 10.96 14.49 6.71
N THR A 61 9.70 14.10 6.70
CA THR A 61 8.58 15.00 6.98
C THR A 61 7.90 14.69 8.33
N GLY A 62 8.11 13.48 8.90
CA GLY A 62 7.39 12.99 10.09
C GLY A 62 5.90 12.71 9.84
N LEU A 63 5.44 12.84 8.59
CA LEU A 63 4.01 12.74 8.24
C LEU A 63 3.57 11.30 7.92
N TYR A 64 4.51 10.40 7.66
CA TYR A 64 4.22 9.05 7.16
C TYR A 64 4.77 8.00 8.12
N ASP A 65 4.23 7.95 9.32
CA ASP A 65 4.49 6.86 10.25
C ASP A 65 3.71 5.59 9.85
N LEU A 66 3.99 4.48 10.52
CA LEU A 66 3.35 3.20 10.25
C LEU A 66 1.82 3.28 10.30
N GLU A 67 1.28 3.93 11.33
CA GLU A 67 -0.17 4.06 11.51
C GLU A 67 -0.82 4.85 10.39
N THR A 68 -0.23 5.97 9.99
CA THR A 68 -0.69 6.77 8.86
C THR A 68 -0.69 5.97 7.57
N LEU A 69 0.36 5.21 7.30
CA LEU A 69 0.43 4.36 6.10
C LEU A 69 -0.66 3.30 6.11
N VAL A 70 -0.86 2.59 7.22
CA VAL A 70 -1.88 1.55 7.36
C VAL A 70 -3.29 2.11 7.13
N TYR A 71 -3.64 3.21 7.79
CA TYR A 71 -5.00 3.74 7.77
C TYR A 71 -5.32 4.64 6.57
N LYS A 72 -4.33 5.26 5.95
CA LYS A 72 -4.58 6.22 4.84
C LYS A 72 -4.16 5.70 3.47
N HIS A 73 -3.27 4.72 3.40
CA HIS A 73 -2.64 4.29 2.16
C HIS A 73 -2.77 2.80 1.87
N THR A 74 -3.64 2.10 2.62
CA THR A 74 -3.99 0.69 2.38
C THR A 74 -5.49 0.50 2.46
N LEU A 75 -5.97 -0.73 2.20
CA LEU A 75 -7.36 -1.12 2.40
C LEU A 75 -7.65 -1.68 3.81
N PHE A 76 -6.71 -1.55 4.74
CA PHE A 76 -6.89 -2.00 6.12
C PHE A 76 -8.19 -1.47 6.77
N PRO A 77 -8.56 -0.18 6.64
CA PRO A 77 -9.80 0.34 7.22
C PRO A 77 -11.08 -0.31 6.70
N LEU A 78 -11.04 -0.97 5.55
CA LEU A 78 -12.19 -1.68 5.00
C LEU A 78 -12.53 -2.94 5.82
N TYR A 79 -11.51 -3.60 6.38
CA TYR A 79 -11.65 -4.86 7.11
C TYR A 79 -11.56 -4.70 8.63
N ALA A 80 -10.81 -3.73 9.11
CA ALA A 80 -10.49 -3.53 10.51
C ALA A 80 -11.70 -3.39 11.46
N PRO A 81 -12.81 -2.72 11.08
CA PRO A 81 -13.95 -2.56 11.97
C PRO A 81 -14.64 -3.86 12.37
N PHE A 82 -14.43 -4.93 11.62
CA PHE A 82 -15.12 -6.22 11.81
C PHE A 82 -14.33 -7.21 12.68
N VAL A 83 -13.18 -6.80 13.19
CA VAL A 83 -12.31 -7.67 14.03
C VAL A 83 -12.00 -7.00 15.37
N PRO A 84 -11.75 -7.82 16.43
CA PRO A 84 -11.37 -7.31 17.75
C PRO A 84 -10.07 -6.49 17.72
N GLU A 85 -9.92 -5.58 18.66
CA GLU A 85 -8.75 -4.68 18.75
C GLU A 85 -7.42 -5.43 18.79
N HIS A 86 -7.33 -6.53 19.55
CA HIS A 86 -6.09 -7.31 19.66
C HIS A 86 -5.67 -7.92 18.32
N LEU A 87 -6.61 -8.31 17.46
CA LEU A 87 -6.32 -8.80 16.11
C LEU A 87 -5.91 -7.65 15.18
N ARG A 88 -6.54 -6.48 15.30
CA ARG A 88 -6.13 -5.29 14.55
C ARG A 88 -4.68 -4.92 14.84
N GLN A 89 -4.30 -4.88 16.12
CA GLN A 89 -2.93 -4.56 16.53
C GLN A 89 -1.92 -5.60 16.04
N ARG A 90 -2.27 -6.88 16.10
CA ARG A 90 -1.42 -7.95 15.56
C ARG A 90 -1.28 -7.86 14.04
N ALA A 91 -2.36 -7.54 13.34
CA ALA A 91 -2.34 -7.35 11.89
C ALA A 91 -1.42 -6.17 11.50
N ILE A 92 -1.50 -5.03 12.20
CA ILE A 92 -0.61 -3.88 11.96
C ILE A 92 0.86 -4.26 12.18
N LYS A 93 1.17 -5.01 13.23
CA LYS A 93 2.53 -5.51 13.47
C LYS A 93 3.04 -6.40 12.33
N ARG A 94 2.17 -7.25 11.78
CA ARG A 94 2.52 -8.10 10.63
C ARG A 94 2.73 -7.27 9.37
N MET A 95 1.90 -6.28 9.13
CA MET A 95 2.06 -5.36 8.00
C MET A 95 3.32 -4.50 8.11
N ALA A 96 3.77 -4.20 9.32
CA ALA A 96 5.02 -3.48 9.55
C ALA A 96 6.24 -4.25 9.03
N ASP A 97 6.23 -5.56 9.15
CA ASP A 97 7.33 -6.46 8.80
C ASP A 97 6.90 -7.44 7.68
N ARG A 98 6.95 -8.72 7.91
CA ARG A 98 6.56 -9.76 6.96
C ARG A 98 5.14 -10.23 7.23
N ALA A 99 4.27 -10.15 6.23
CA ALA A 99 2.88 -10.52 6.40
C ALA A 99 2.58 -12.00 6.05
N ASP A 100 3.31 -12.62 5.14
CA ASP A 100 3.20 -14.03 4.71
C ASP A 100 1.73 -14.50 4.49
N GLY A 101 0.83 -13.60 4.05
CA GLY A 101 -0.60 -13.89 3.91
C GLY A 101 -1.39 -13.95 5.22
N ALA A 102 -0.73 -13.89 6.37
CA ALA A 102 -1.38 -14.01 7.69
C ALA A 102 -2.35 -12.85 7.98
N VAL A 103 -2.10 -11.66 7.45
CA VAL A 103 -2.94 -10.47 7.68
C VAL A 103 -4.33 -10.67 7.09
N HIS A 104 -4.45 -11.21 5.89
CA HIS A 104 -5.74 -11.51 5.26
C HIS A 104 -6.54 -12.52 6.11
N LEU A 105 -5.87 -13.53 6.66
CA LEU A 105 -6.50 -14.50 7.54
C LEU A 105 -6.93 -13.87 8.87
N MET A 106 -6.08 -13.06 9.50
CA MET A 106 -6.39 -12.38 10.76
C MET A 106 -7.57 -11.43 10.64
N LEU A 107 -7.71 -10.76 9.51
CA LEU A 107 -8.81 -9.82 9.25
C LEU A 107 -10.06 -10.50 8.68
N GLY A 108 -10.04 -11.83 8.54
CA GLY A 108 -11.19 -12.60 8.09
C GLY A 108 -11.58 -12.33 6.62
N VAL A 109 -10.66 -11.89 5.79
CA VAL A 109 -10.94 -11.53 4.38
C VAL A 109 -11.49 -12.73 3.61
N ALA A 110 -10.97 -13.93 3.85
CA ALA A 110 -11.43 -15.15 3.18
C ALA A 110 -12.88 -15.54 3.54
N ALA A 111 -13.32 -15.21 4.75
CA ALA A 111 -14.67 -15.45 5.23
C ALA A 111 -15.62 -14.26 5.01
N SER A 112 -15.09 -13.14 4.56
CA SER A 112 -15.84 -11.91 4.32
C SER A 112 -16.68 -12.00 3.04
N ARG A 113 -17.83 -11.33 3.06
CA ARG A 113 -18.61 -11.06 1.83
C ARG A 113 -17.87 -10.08 0.91
N ILE A 114 -16.96 -9.28 1.47
CA ILE A 114 -16.09 -8.38 0.72
C ILE A 114 -14.96 -9.22 0.14
N LYS A 115 -14.97 -9.40 -1.16
CA LYS A 115 -13.93 -10.17 -1.85
C LYS A 115 -12.61 -9.39 -1.87
N SER A 116 -11.49 -10.11 -1.75
CA SER A 116 -10.17 -9.54 -1.92
C SER A 116 -10.02 -8.93 -3.31
N VAL A 117 -9.26 -7.85 -3.39
CA VAL A 117 -8.96 -7.17 -4.66
C VAL A 117 -8.08 -8.06 -5.52
N ARG A 118 -8.55 -8.44 -6.70
CA ARG A 118 -7.81 -9.30 -7.66
C ARG A 118 -7.50 -8.62 -8.98
N THR A 119 -8.14 -7.52 -9.26
CA THR A 119 -8.02 -6.81 -10.54
C THR A 119 -7.80 -5.33 -10.32
N PHE A 120 -6.98 -4.72 -11.17
CA PHE A 120 -6.82 -3.27 -11.18
C PHE A 120 -8.09 -2.63 -11.74
N ARG A 121 -8.57 -1.60 -11.05
CA ARG A 121 -9.68 -0.75 -11.48
C ARG A 121 -9.26 0.70 -11.41
N PHE A 122 -9.77 1.51 -12.29
CA PHE A 122 -9.49 2.94 -12.33
C PHE A 122 -10.72 3.74 -12.74
N CYS A 123 -10.72 5.01 -12.39
CA CYS A 123 -11.75 5.97 -12.78
C CYS A 123 -11.14 6.97 -13.77
N PRO A 124 -11.58 7.01 -15.04
CA PRO A 124 -11.04 7.93 -16.03
C PRO A 124 -11.12 9.41 -15.62
N LEU A 125 -12.24 9.83 -15.01
CA LEU A 125 -12.42 11.20 -14.54
C LEU A 125 -11.44 11.56 -13.42
N CYS A 126 -11.20 10.62 -12.48
CA CYS A 126 -10.20 10.81 -11.43
C CYS A 126 -8.79 10.91 -12.01
N MET A 127 -8.46 10.09 -13.01
CA MET A 127 -7.15 10.14 -13.67
C MET A 127 -6.92 11.48 -14.38
N GLU A 128 -7.93 12.01 -15.05
CA GLU A 128 -7.87 13.34 -15.67
C GLU A 128 -7.57 14.43 -14.63
N ARG A 129 -8.25 14.39 -13.48
CA ARG A 129 -8.00 15.30 -12.36
C ARG A 129 -6.58 15.15 -11.79
N GLN A 130 -6.09 13.93 -11.65
CA GLN A 130 -4.72 13.66 -11.18
C GLN A 130 -3.71 14.30 -12.12
N LEU A 131 -3.84 14.09 -13.42
CA LEU A 131 -2.95 14.65 -14.41
C LEU A 131 -2.95 16.18 -14.36
N HIS A 132 -4.12 16.79 -14.23
CA HIS A 132 -4.27 18.26 -14.14
C HIS A 132 -3.67 18.82 -12.84
N THR A 133 -3.87 18.14 -11.71
CA THR A 133 -3.45 18.63 -10.39
C THR A 133 -1.99 18.32 -10.08
N TYR A 134 -1.51 17.13 -10.43
CA TYR A 134 -0.20 16.60 -10.02
C TYR A 134 0.75 16.35 -11.21
N GLY A 135 0.24 16.36 -12.44
CA GLY A 135 1.05 16.04 -13.62
C GLY A 135 1.39 14.56 -13.77
N GLU A 136 0.80 13.68 -13.00
CA GLU A 136 1.05 12.24 -13.00
C GLU A 136 -0.15 11.45 -12.54
N TYR A 137 -0.15 10.14 -12.83
CA TYR A 137 -1.18 9.20 -12.40
C TYR A 137 -0.73 8.41 -11.18
N TYR A 138 -1.71 8.04 -10.34
CA TYR A 138 -1.51 7.14 -9.21
C TYR A 138 -2.77 6.33 -8.91
N TRP A 139 -2.60 5.18 -8.27
CA TRP A 139 -3.71 4.30 -7.90
C TRP A 139 -4.32 4.74 -6.57
N GLN A 140 -5.60 5.17 -6.62
CA GLN A 140 -6.35 5.56 -5.43
C GLN A 140 -7.01 4.33 -4.79
N ARG A 141 -6.93 4.23 -3.47
CA ARG A 141 -7.58 3.15 -2.73
C ARG A 141 -9.09 3.10 -2.91
N GLY A 142 -9.74 4.23 -3.08
CA GLY A 142 -11.18 4.32 -3.31
C GLY A 142 -11.68 3.59 -4.56
N TRP A 143 -10.81 3.37 -5.55
CA TRP A 143 -11.16 2.63 -6.76
C TRP A 143 -11.32 1.12 -6.52
N PHE A 144 -10.85 0.63 -5.39
CA PHE A 144 -10.87 -0.79 -5.03
C PHE A 144 -11.91 -1.13 -3.95
N LEU A 145 -12.73 -0.16 -3.57
CA LEU A 145 -13.88 -0.41 -2.72
C LEU A 145 -14.94 -1.24 -3.48
N PRO A 146 -15.70 -2.10 -2.75
CA PRO A 146 -16.76 -2.92 -3.37
C PRO A 146 -17.89 -2.10 -3.95
#